data_51e0c33e1b4bc1e28b68e7d876fc4f31
#
_entry.id   51e0c33e1b4bc1e28b68e7d876fc4f31
#
_cell.length_a   1.000
_cell.length_b   1.000
_cell.length_c   1.000
_cell.angle_alpha   90.00
_cell.angle_beta   90.00
_cell.angle_gamma   90.00
#
_symmetry.space_group_name_H-M   'P 1'
#
loop_
_entity.id
_entity.type
_entity.pdbx_description
1 polymer ?
#
loop_
_entity_poly.entity_id
_entity_poly.type
_entity_poly.pdbx_seq_one_letter_code
_entity_poly.pdbx_strand_id
1 'polypeptide(L)'
;APPGGAEGGRIMKKILAMILAVALVLAMAAGCSSGDKKDGDTVYIGVYEPQSGANGAGGKQEILGMEYANSLTPTVEIGGKTYNVELVYADNESSTDKAVSAATKLVSAGCSVVLGSYGSSVAIAASDTFKEAGIPAIGVSCTNPQVTQGNSHYFRICFLDPFQGTVLANFAHDELGAQTVYCLGELGNDYDQGLINYFSKAAEDLGMKVVTAEFPKDTSDFTSYLTSAKNEGADVIFAPTSISYGQLIVDQAVSQGVGAKLMGPDTWDSNLILDAALKSTSPRSTPRAATRRLKRASRSG
;
A
#
# COMPACT_ATOMS: atom_id res chain seq x y z
N ALA A 1 79.81 9.65 28.54
CA ALA A 1 78.79 9.58 27.52
C ALA A 1 77.46 9.97 28.11
N PRO A 2 76.67 10.94 27.56
CA PRO A 2 75.41 11.34 28.10
C PRO A 2 74.30 10.45 27.57
N PRO A 3 73.30 10.11 28.39
CA PRO A 3 72.06 9.41 27.93
C PRO A 3 71.02 10.45 27.52
N GLY A 4 70.85 10.63 26.25
CA GLY A 4 69.91 11.65 25.74
C GLY A 4 69.16 11.29 24.44
N GLY A 5 68.84 10.02 24.25
CA GLY A 5 68.16 9.57 22.98
C GLY A 5 66.78 9.02 23.07
N ALA A 6 66.30 8.65 24.25
CA ALA A 6 64.96 7.87 24.33
C ALA A 6 63.77 8.74 24.64
N GLU A 7 63.89 9.91 25.22
CA GLU A 7 62.75 10.77 25.56
C GLU A 7 62.21 11.58 24.38
N GLY A 8 63.05 12.05 23.48
CA GLY A 8 62.65 12.83 22.31
C GLY A 8 61.79 12.03 21.36
N GLY A 9 62.03 10.71 21.19
CA GLY A 9 61.23 9.83 20.34
C GLY A 9 59.82 9.51 20.90
N ARG A 10 59.67 9.50 22.23
CA ARG A 10 58.38 9.30 22.89
C ARG A 10 57.46 10.54 22.81
N ILE A 11 58.07 11.72 22.93
CA ILE A 11 57.35 12.99 22.84
C ILE A 11 56.87 13.19 21.38
N MET A 12 57.69 12.92 20.39
CA MET A 12 57.39 13.05 18.98
C MET A 12 56.25 12.08 18.56
N LYS A 13 56.25 10.84 19.07
CA LYS A 13 55.16 9.89 18.83
C LYS A 13 53.84 10.32 19.48
N LYS A 14 53.87 10.93 20.66
CA LYS A 14 52.66 11.47 21.32
C LYS A 14 52.11 12.68 20.58
N ILE A 15 52.94 13.57 20.09
CA ILE A 15 52.56 14.74 19.29
C ILE A 15 51.96 14.28 17.94
N LEU A 16 52.57 13.30 17.27
CA LEU A 16 52.08 12.75 16.02
C LEU A 16 50.70 12.04 16.20
N ALA A 17 50.53 11.29 17.29
CA ALA A 17 49.27 10.65 17.64
C ALA A 17 48.16 11.69 17.96
N MET A 18 48.52 12.78 18.60
CA MET A 18 47.60 13.87 18.92
C MET A 18 47.17 14.64 17.66
N ILE A 19 48.08 14.91 16.74
CA ILE A 19 47.80 15.52 15.44
C ILE A 19 46.92 14.61 14.59
N LEU A 20 47.15 13.28 14.59
CA LEU A 20 46.33 12.31 13.87
C LEU A 20 44.90 12.23 14.47
N ALA A 21 44.76 12.28 15.79
CA ALA A 21 43.47 12.28 16.47
C ALA A 21 42.65 13.56 16.16
N VAL A 22 43.32 14.73 16.16
CA VAL A 22 42.69 16.01 15.81
C VAL A 22 42.29 16.04 14.32
N ALA A 23 43.13 15.49 13.43
CA ALA A 23 42.80 15.37 12.01
C ALA A 23 41.64 14.42 11.77
N LEU A 24 41.48 13.32 12.55
CA LEU A 24 40.38 12.39 12.49
C LEU A 24 39.08 13.03 12.98
N VAL A 25 39.12 13.83 14.04
CA VAL A 25 37.97 14.58 14.56
C VAL A 25 37.51 15.67 13.58
N LEU A 26 38.49 16.38 12.95
CA LEU A 26 38.19 17.37 11.91
C LEU A 26 37.63 16.71 10.63
N ALA A 27 38.09 15.51 10.26
CA ALA A 27 37.53 14.76 9.13
C ALA A 27 36.12 14.26 9.41
N MET A 28 35.79 13.88 10.65
CA MET A 28 34.42 13.53 11.05
C MET A 28 33.48 14.75 11.13
N ALA A 29 34.01 15.93 11.48
CA ALA A 29 33.21 17.16 11.46
C ALA A 29 32.98 17.71 10.04
N ALA A 30 33.84 17.39 9.08
CA ALA A 30 33.65 17.74 7.66
C ALA A 30 32.81 16.74 6.88
N GLY A 31 32.57 15.53 7.43
CA GLY A 31 31.74 14.47 6.80
C GLY A 31 30.26 14.57 7.06
N CYS A 32 29.77 15.50 7.87
CA CYS A 32 28.34 15.67 8.21
C CYS A 32 27.73 16.93 7.59
N SER A 33 28.06 17.27 6.36
CA SER A 33 27.40 18.40 5.68
C SER A 33 27.30 18.18 4.16
N SER A 34 26.73 17.05 3.75
CA SER A 34 26.04 16.99 2.48
C SER A 34 24.55 16.77 2.74
N GLY A 35 23.97 17.58 3.62
CA GLY A 35 22.56 17.92 3.51
C GLY A 35 22.45 18.83 2.30
N ASP A 36 21.78 18.37 1.24
CA ASP A 36 21.32 19.25 0.18
C ASP A 36 20.73 20.49 0.85
N LYS A 37 21.29 21.67 0.55
CA LYS A 37 20.71 22.93 0.99
C LYS A 37 19.34 22.97 0.32
N LYS A 38 18.26 22.74 1.11
CA LYS A 38 16.90 22.91 0.63
C LYS A 38 16.82 24.29 0.01
N ASP A 39 16.40 24.36 -1.25
CA ASP A 39 16.15 25.61 -1.91
C ASP A 39 15.05 26.32 -1.11
N GLY A 40 15.32 27.51 -0.60
CA GLY A 40 14.38 28.28 0.22
C GLY A 40 13.12 28.70 -0.53
N ASP A 41 13.05 28.39 -1.83
CA ASP A 41 11.94 28.70 -2.72
C ASP A 41 11.18 27.45 -3.18
N THR A 42 11.33 26.31 -2.46
CA THR A 42 10.64 25.04 -2.77
C THR A 42 9.78 24.57 -1.61
N VAL A 43 8.54 24.17 -1.91
CA VAL A 43 7.61 23.45 -1.03
C VAL A 43 7.68 21.97 -1.38
N TYR A 44 8.03 21.14 -0.40
CA TYR A 44 8.07 19.69 -0.55
C TYR A 44 6.74 19.07 -0.13
N ILE A 45 6.11 18.29 -1.02
CA ILE A 45 4.93 17.49 -0.76
C ILE A 45 5.35 16.03 -0.69
N GLY A 46 5.08 15.37 0.44
CA GLY A 46 5.37 13.95 0.62
C GLY A 46 4.35 13.08 -0.12
N VAL A 47 4.83 12.07 -0.82
CA VAL A 47 4.03 11.01 -1.45
C VAL A 47 4.26 9.74 -0.67
N TYR A 48 3.32 9.41 0.21
CA TYR A 48 3.34 8.26 1.12
C TYR A 48 2.46 7.14 0.55
N GLU A 49 2.93 6.48 -0.49
CA GLU A 49 2.16 5.48 -1.23
C GLU A 49 2.90 4.15 -1.37
N PRO A 50 2.17 3.02 -1.44
CA PRO A 50 2.80 1.76 -1.82
C PRO A 50 3.17 1.79 -3.32
N GLN A 51 4.46 1.72 -3.61
CA GLN A 51 4.98 1.52 -4.96
C GLN A 51 5.23 0.03 -5.23
N SER A 52 5.23 -0.77 -4.16
CA SER A 52 5.42 -2.21 -4.16
C SER A 52 4.49 -2.89 -3.14
N GLY A 53 4.59 -4.23 -3.02
CA GLY A 53 3.73 -5.00 -2.13
C GLY A 53 2.32 -5.21 -2.66
N ALA A 54 1.42 -5.65 -1.78
CA ALA A 54 0.10 -6.16 -2.13
C ALA A 54 -0.83 -5.14 -2.81
N ASN A 55 -0.65 -3.85 -2.52
CA ASN A 55 -1.41 -2.73 -3.08
C ASN A 55 -0.58 -1.84 -4.01
N GLY A 56 0.63 -2.26 -4.41
CA GLY A 56 1.53 -1.44 -5.23
C GLY A 56 0.94 -1.00 -6.57
N ALA A 57 0.00 -1.74 -7.13
CA ALA A 57 -0.70 -1.35 -8.36
C ALA A 57 -1.60 -0.14 -8.13
N GLY A 58 -2.36 -0.11 -7.02
CA GLY A 58 -3.23 1.01 -6.65
C GLY A 58 -2.43 2.26 -6.28
N GLY A 59 -1.41 2.12 -5.42
CA GLY A 59 -0.57 3.26 -5.04
C GLY A 59 0.13 3.92 -6.23
N LYS A 60 0.54 3.15 -7.24
CA LYS A 60 1.09 3.72 -8.48
C LYS A 60 0.07 4.55 -9.27
N GLN A 61 -1.20 4.19 -9.24
CA GLN A 61 -2.25 4.97 -9.88
C GLN A 61 -2.49 6.30 -9.15
N GLU A 62 -2.50 6.29 -7.81
CA GLU A 62 -2.57 7.51 -7.02
C GLU A 62 -1.37 8.42 -7.27
N ILE A 63 -0.16 7.86 -7.31
CA ILE A 63 1.06 8.60 -7.66
C ILE A 63 0.93 9.27 -9.03
N LEU A 64 0.44 8.58 -10.06
CA LEU A 64 0.21 9.18 -11.38
C LEU A 64 -0.75 10.37 -11.30
N GLY A 65 -1.80 10.31 -10.48
CA GLY A 65 -2.70 11.43 -10.24
C GLY A 65 -2.00 12.62 -9.60
N MET A 66 -1.15 12.38 -8.59
CA MET A 66 -0.37 13.41 -7.91
C MET A 66 0.66 14.06 -8.86
N GLU A 67 1.38 13.25 -9.65
CA GLU A 67 2.33 13.73 -10.67
C GLU A 67 1.63 14.56 -11.75
N TYR A 68 0.47 14.10 -12.21
CA TYR A 68 -0.32 14.84 -13.17
C TYR A 68 -0.77 16.21 -12.62
N ALA A 69 -1.29 16.25 -11.39
CA ALA A 69 -1.68 17.49 -10.73
C ALA A 69 -0.48 18.44 -10.57
N ASN A 70 0.69 17.93 -10.14
CA ASN A 70 1.90 18.72 -10.02
C ASN A 70 2.41 19.23 -11.37
N SER A 71 2.25 18.47 -12.44
CA SER A 71 2.61 18.91 -13.80
C SER A 71 1.75 20.07 -14.31
N LEU A 72 0.50 20.13 -13.88
CA LEU A 72 -0.41 21.25 -14.22
C LEU A 72 -0.18 22.48 -13.33
N THR A 73 0.25 22.27 -12.08
CA THR A 73 0.44 23.33 -11.10
C THR A 73 1.78 23.13 -10.38
N PRO A 74 2.92 23.37 -11.07
CA PRO A 74 4.25 23.10 -10.53
C PRO A 74 4.72 24.15 -9.52
N THR A 75 3.92 25.17 -9.26
CA THR A 75 4.22 26.26 -8.33
C THR A 75 3.02 26.60 -7.46
N VAL A 76 3.28 27.16 -6.28
CA VAL A 76 2.25 27.67 -5.36
C VAL A 76 2.63 29.06 -4.90
N GLU A 77 1.64 29.93 -4.75
CA GLU A 77 1.84 31.27 -4.20
C GLU A 77 1.46 31.29 -2.71
N ILE A 78 2.41 31.65 -1.84
CA ILE A 78 2.22 31.75 -0.40
C ILE A 78 2.72 33.12 0.06
N GLY A 79 1.81 33.92 0.63
CA GLY A 79 2.16 35.25 1.16
C GLY A 79 2.71 36.22 0.11
N GLY A 80 2.29 36.08 -1.16
CA GLY A 80 2.75 36.93 -2.27
C GLY A 80 4.12 36.51 -2.85
N LYS A 81 4.65 35.35 -2.43
CA LYS A 81 5.87 34.75 -3.00
C LYS A 81 5.53 33.43 -3.68
N THR A 82 6.07 33.21 -4.88
CA THR A 82 5.93 31.98 -5.64
C THR A 82 6.99 30.96 -5.18
N TYR A 83 6.56 29.74 -4.95
CA TYR A 83 7.41 28.60 -4.59
C TYR A 83 7.24 27.49 -5.62
N ASN A 84 8.33 26.78 -5.93
CA ASN A 84 8.26 25.54 -6.69
C ASN A 84 7.62 24.45 -5.81
N VAL A 85 6.91 23.51 -6.42
CA VAL A 85 6.37 22.33 -5.74
C VAL A 85 7.13 21.11 -6.20
N GLU A 86 7.74 20.38 -5.26
CA GLU A 86 8.43 19.12 -5.51
C GLU A 86 7.80 17.98 -4.73
N LEU A 87 7.62 16.83 -5.41
CA LEU A 87 7.12 15.60 -4.82
C LEU A 87 8.29 14.76 -4.26
N VAL A 88 8.16 14.35 -3.00
CA VAL A 88 9.14 13.49 -2.33
C VAL A 88 8.50 12.16 -2.03
N TYR A 89 9.06 11.08 -2.54
CA TYR A 89 8.45 9.75 -2.50
C TYR A 89 8.98 8.88 -1.38
N ALA A 90 8.08 8.19 -0.69
CA ALA A 90 8.41 7.12 0.24
C ALA A 90 7.49 5.93 0.01
N ASP A 91 8.07 4.82 -0.45
CA ASP A 91 7.37 3.54 -0.59
C ASP A 91 7.15 2.92 0.79
N ASN A 92 5.89 2.68 1.18
CA ASN A 92 5.53 1.97 2.39
C ASN A 92 5.37 0.46 2.17
N GLU A 93 5.60 -0.02 0.94
CA GLU A 93 5.60 -1.43 0.53
C GLU A 93 4.29 -2.18 0.88
N SER A 94 3.17 -1.48 1.07
CA SER A 94 1.90 -2.03 1.60
C SER A 94 2.08 -2.73 2.96
N SER A 95 3.07 -2.33 3.76
CA SER A 95 3.49 -3.00 4.98
C SER A 95 3.47 -2.08 6.19
N THR A 96 2.74 -2.49 7.25
CA THR A 96 2.73 -1.78 8.52
C THR A 96 4.10 -1.71 9.17
N ASP A 97 4.96 -2.72 8.95
CA ASP A 97 6.35 -2.75 9.44
C ASP A 97 7.22 -1.66 8.80
N LYS A 98 6.88 -1.22 7.58
CA LYS A 98 7.58 -0.17 6.84
C LYS A 98 6.96 1.21 7.00
N ALA A 99 5.74 1.28 7.47
CA ALA A 99 4.94 2.49 7.56
C ALA A 99 5.67 3.64 8.28
N VAL A 100 6.15 3.41 9.50
CA VAL A 100 6.85 4.42 10.31
C VAL A 100 8.15 4.88 9.66
N SER A 101 8.94 3.96 9.08
CA SER A 101 10.21 4.32 8.43
C SER A 101 9.99 5.15 7.17
N ALA A 102 8.97 4.84 6.37
CA ALA A 102 8.60 5.61 5.19
C ALA A 102 8.07 7.01 5.58
N ALA A 103 7.24 7.11 6.62
CA ALA A 103 6.76 8.38 7.15
C ALA A 103 7.92 9.24 7.69
N THR A 104 8.83 8.65 8.47
CA THR A 104 10.02 9.34 9.00
C THR A 104 10.92 9.89 7.90
N LYS A 105 11.04 9.18 6.77
CA LYS A 105 11.77 9.67 5.59
C LYS A 105 11.18 10.98 5.07
N LEU A 106 9.84 11.08 4.96
CA LEU A 106 9.16 12.28 4.49
C LEU A 106 9.26 13.43 5.49
N VAL A 107 9.13 13.14 6.79
CA VAL A 107 9.35 14.12 7.86
C VAL A 107 10.77 14.67 7.79
N SER A 108 11.79 13.80 7.68
CA SER A 108 13.20 14.20 7.58
C SER A 108 13.51 14.97 6.31
N ALA A 109 12.79 14.67 5.21
CA ALA A 109 12.87 15.43 3.98
C ALA A 109 12.22 16.83 4.10
N GLY A 110 11.54 17.15 5.21
CA GLY A 110 10.90 18.41 5.48
C GLY A 110 9.71 18.70 4.57
N CYS A 111 8.93 17.67 4.27
CA CYS A 111 7.66 17.83 3.60
C CYS A 111 6.71 18.71 4.43
N SER A 112 6.00 19.62 3.79
CA SER A 112 5.04 20.52 4.43
C SER A 112 3.67 19.88 4.60
N VAL A 113 3.34 18.91 3.75
CA VAL A 113 2.11 18.10 3.73
C VAL A 113 2.46 16.74 3.13
N VAL A 114 1.70 15.72 3.50
CA VAL A 114 1.86 14.37 2.97
C VAL A 114 0.54 13.93 2.32
N LEU A 115 0.62 13.33 1.13
CA LEU A 115 -0.50 12.69 0.43
C LEU A 115 -0.34 11.17 0.50
N GLY A 116 -1.44 10.45 0.76
CA GLY A 116 -1.47 8.99 0.88
C GLY A 116 -1.97 8.55 2.27
N SER A 117 -2.14 7.28 2.50
CA SER A 117 -1.74 6.13 1.69
C SER A 117 -2.96 5.49 1.02
N TYR A 118 -2.69 4.62 0.03
CA TYR A 118 -3.72 3.72 -0.54
C TYR A 118 -4.29 2.76 0.52
N GLY A 119 -3.46 2.21 1.41
CA GLY A 119 -3.89 1.25 2.42
C GLY A 119 -4.22 1.87 3.78
N SER A 120 -5.38 1.53 4.37
CA SER A 120 -5.77 2.05 5.68
C SER A 120 -4.83 1.62 6.81
N SER A 121 -4.42 0.34 6.89
CA SER A 121 -3.53 -0.16 7.95
C SER A 121 -2.18 0.56 7.96
N VAL A 122 -1.58 0.83 6.78
CA VAL A 122 -0.31 1.59 6.69
C VAL A 122 -0.49 3.06 7.02
N ALA A 123 -1.66 3.65 6.70
CA ALA A 123 -2.00 5.01 7.08
C ALA A 123 -2.15 5.14 8.61
N ILE A 124 -2.85 4.20 9.25
CA ILE A 124 -3.02 4.13 10.70
C ILE A 124 -1.66 3.98 11.40
N ALA A 125 -0.82 3.04 10.93
CA ALA A 125 0.49 2.77 11.53
C ALA A 125 1.46 3.97 11.46
N ALA A 126 1.34 4.83 10.44
CA ALA A 126 2.18 6.03 10.28
C ALA A 126 1.59 7.29 10.91
N SER A 127 0.32 7.26 11.35
CA SER A 127 -0.46 8.45 11.68
C SER A 127 0.16 9.29 12.79
N ASP A 128 0.68 8.67 13.84
CA ASP A 128 1.33 9.37 14.95
C ASP A 128 2.65 10.02 14.53
N THR A 129 3.40 9.42 13.60
CA THR A 129 4.65 10.01 13.07
C THR A 129 4.40 11.37 12.43
N PHE A 130 3.34 11.51 11.63
CA PHE A 130 2.98 12.80 11.02
C PHE A 130 2.42 13.77 12.04
N LYS A 131 1.58 13.30 12.97
CA LYS A 131 1.00 14.10 14.04
C LYS A 131 2.07 14.70 14.96
N GLU A 132 3.04 13.89 15.42
CA GLU A 132 4.14 14.35 16.28
C GLU A 132 5.05 15.35 15.58
N ALA A 133 5.23 15.19 14.27
CA ALA A 133 5.98 16.15 13.44
C ALA A 133 5.16 17.42 13.10
N GLY A 134 3.87 17.46 13.43
CA GLY A 134 2.99 18.59 13.08
C GLY A 134 2.72 18.71 11.58
N ILE A 135 2.88 17.62 10.81
CA ILE A 135 2.70 17.61 9.37
C ILE A 135 1.31 17.06 9.04
N PRO A 136 0.44 17.82 8.35
CA PRO A 136 -0.85 17.29 7.89
C PRO A 136 -0.66 16.20 6.84
N ALA A 137 -1.40 15.09 6.99
CA ALA A 137 -1.50 14.03 6.01
C ALA A 137 -2.91 13.97 5.43
N ILE A 138 -3.03 13.70 4.13
CA ILE A 138 -4.30 13.62 3.41
C ILE A 138 -4.39 12.26 2.74
N GLY A 139 -5.24 11.39 3.29
CA GLY A 139 -5.54 10.08 2.71
C GLY A 139 -6.35 10.20 1.43
N VAL A 140 -5.90 9.51 0.38
CA VAL A 140 -6.55 9.53 -0.94
C VAL A 140 -7.66 8.48 -0.97
N SER A 141 -7.35 7.23 -0.65
CA SER A 141 -8.32 6.12 -0.68
C SER A 141 -8.32 5.24 0.59
N CYS A 142 -7.67 5.66 1.68
CA CYS A 142 -7.70 4.93 2.95
C CYS A 142 -9.03 5.16 3.70
N THR A 143 -10.00 4.29 3.46
CA THR A 143 -11.42 4.44 3.81
C THR A 143 -11.78 4.10 5.25
N ASN A 144 -10.92 3.38 6.00
CA ASN A 144 -11.21 2.99 7.37
C ASN A 144 -11.34 4.22 8.29
N PRO A 145 -12.41 4.34 9.10
CA PRO A 145 -12.62 5.49 10.00
C PRO A 145 -11.44 5.76 10.94
N GLN A 146 -10.70 4.72 11.37
CA GLN A 146 -9.59 4.84 12.31
C GLN A 146 -8.43 5.70 11.79
N VAL A 147 -8.28 5.83 10.48
CA VAL A 147 -7.23 6.67 9.85
C VAL A 147 -7.26 8.11 10.36
N THR A 148 -8.45 8.67 10.56
CA THR A 148 -8.62 10.06 11.05
C THR A 148 -9.14 10.14 12.48
N GLN A 149 -9.56 9.03 13.07
CA GLN A 149 -10.13 9.01 14.40
C GLN A 149 -9.08 9.39 15.46
N GLY A 150 -9.34 10.48 16.19
CA GLY A 150 -8.43 10.96 17.25
C GLY A 150 -7.13 11.59 16.74
N ASN A 151 -6.96 11.76 15.43
CA ASN A 151 -5.81 12.41 14.83
C ASN A 151 -6.21 13.72 14.12
N SER A 152 -5.82 14.85 14.70
CA SER A 152 -6.10 16.19 14.16
C SER A 152 -5.23 16.56 12.94
N HIS A 153 -4.25 15.73 12.58
CA HIS A 153 -3.33 15.95 11.46
C HIS A 153 -3.56 14.99 10.29
N TYR A 154 -4.49 14.04 10.42
CA TYR A 154 -4.84 13.16 9.30
C TYR A 154 -6.24 13.50 8.78
N PHE A 155 -6.31 13.84 7.51
CA PHE A 155 -7.52 14.16 6.75
C PHE A 155 -7.73 13.10 5.66
N ARG A 156 -8.91 13.10 5.00
CA ARG A 156 -9.17 12.24 3.85
C ARG A 156 -10.09 12.93 2.85
N ILE A 157 -10.04 12.45 1.60
CA ILE A 157 -10.93 12.91 0.53
C ILE A 157 -11.83 11.79 -0.01
N CYS A 158 -11.68 10.56 0.49
CA CYS A 158 -12.52 9.41 0.12
C CYS A 158 -13.72 9.23 1.06
N PHE A 159 -14.65 8.35 0.65
CA PHE A 159 -15.74 7.89 1.49
C PHE A 159 -15.24 7.00 2.64
N LEU A 160 -16.18 6.53 3.48
CA LEU A 160 -15.89 5.73 4.66
C LEU A 160 -16.41 4.29 4.51
N ASP A 161 -15.71 3.32 5.11
CA ASP A 161 -16.10 1.91 5.14
C ASP A 161 -17.51 1.63 5.67
N PRO A 162 -18.06 2.34 6.68
CA PRO A 162 -19.46 2.16 7.07
C PRO A 162 -20.45 2.38 5.94
N PHE A 163 -20.20 3.39 5.09
CA PHE A 163 -21.01 3.64 3.90
C PHE A 163 -20.79 2.53 2.85
N GLN A 164 -19.54 2.20 2.55
CA GLN A 164 -19.20 1.15 1.59
C GLN A 164 -19.79 -0.20 1.98
N GLY A 165 -19.62 -0.62 3.24
CA GLY A 165 -20.17 -1.88 3.74
C GLY A 165 -21.68 -1.96 3.63
N THR A 166 -22.39 -0.87 3.97
CA THR A 166 -23.85 -0.80 3.84
C THR A 166 -24.30 -0.89 2.38
N VAL A 167 -23.66 -0.15 1.48
CA VAL A 167 -24.00 -0.17 0.04
C VAL A 167 -23.80 -1.55 -0.56
N LEU A 168 -22.66 -2.19 -0.24
CA LEU A 168 -22.34 -3.53 -0.75
C LEU A 168 -23.27 -4.61 -0.18
N ALA A 169 -23.70 -4.51 1.08
CA ALA A 169 -24.67 -5.42 1.67
C ALA A 169 -26.05 -5.30 1.01
N ASN A 170 -26.52 -4.07 0.78
CA ASN A 170 -27.77 -3.86 0.04
C ASN A 170 -27.66 -4.40 -1.39
N PHE A 171 -26.55 -4.17 -2.07
CA PHE A 171 -26.34 -4.72 -3.42
C PHE A 171 -26.35 -6.25 -3.44
N ALA A 172 -25.71 -6.90 -2.46
CA ALA A 172 -25.73 -8.36 -2.34
C ALA A 172 -27.16 -8.88 -2.12
N HIS A 173 -27.94 -8.22 -1.27
CA HIS A 173 -29.31 -8.60 -0.97
C HIS A 173 -30.27 -8.30 -2.13
N ASP A 174 -30.34 -7.05 -2.57
CA ASP A 174 -31.39 -6.55 -3.48
C ASP A 174 -31.13 -6.92 -4.93
N GLU A 175 -29.86 -6.85 -5.39
CA GLU A 175 -29.51 -7.06 -6.79
C GLU A 175 -29.00 -8.48 -7.06
N LEU A 176 -28.30 -9.11 -6.12
CA LEU A 176 -27.78 -10.47 -6.29
C LEU A 176 -28.70 -11.53 -5.67
N GLY A 177 -29.69 -11.15 -4.85
CA GLY A 177 -30.61 -12.04 -4.17
C GLY A 177 -29.96 -12.97 -3.15
N ALA A 178 -28.81 -12.55 -2.60
CA ALA A 178 -28.02 -13.36 -1.69
C ALA A 178 -28.78 -13.65 -0.38
N GLN A 179 -28.72 -14.89 0.07
CA GLN A 179 -29.21 -15.34 1.37
C GLN A 179 -28.07 -15.72 2.30
N THR A 180 -26.96 -16.18 1.72
CA THR A 180 -25.74 -16.54 2.45
C THR A 180 -24.53 -15.85 1.84
N VAL A 181 -23.80 -15.11 2.67
CA VAL A 181 -22.57 -14.42 2.27
C VAL A 181 -21.37 -14.99 3.04
N TYR A 182 -20.28 -15.25 2.33
CA TYR A 182 -19.01 -15.66 2.89
C TYR A 182 -18.01 -14.52 2.80
N CYS A 183 -17.62 -13.95 3.94
CA CYS A 183 -16.65 -12.86 4.01
C CYS A 183 -15.26 -13.44 4.24
N LEU A 184 -14.27 -12.96 3.46
CA LEU A 184 -12.89 -13.45 3.52
C LEU A 184 -11.92 -12.27 3.55
N GLY A 185 -11.12 -12.14 4.61
CA GLY A 185 -10.15 -11.05 4.80
C GLY A 185 -8.82 -11.51 5.38
N GLU A 186 -7.81 -10.65 5.27
CA GLU A 186 -6.49 -10.90 5.85
C GLU A 186 -6.52 -10.67 7.36
N LEU A 187 -6.01 -11.64 8.11
CA LEU A 187 -5.90 -11.57 9.57
C LEU A 187 -5.00 -10.40 9.98
N GLY A 188 -5.52 -9.51 10.85
CA GLY A 188 -4.80 -8.36 11.36
C GLY A 188 -4.69 -7.18 10.38
N ASN A 189 -5.41 -7.20 9.27
CA ASN A 189 -5.53 -6.07 8.37
C ASN A 189 -6.73 -5.21 8.78
N ASP A 190 -6.48 -3.97 9.22
CA ASP A 190 -7.53 -3.08 9.75
C ASP A 190 -8.60 -2.72 8.71
N TYR A 191 -8.21 -2.61 7.41
CA TYR A 191 -9.15 -2.34 6.33
C TYR A 191 -10.05 -3.54 6.09
N ASP A 192 -9.49 -4.72 5.86
CA ASP A 192 -10.24 -5.95 5.57
C ASP A 192 -11.25 -6.23 6.70
N GLN A 193 -10.78 -6.22 7.95
CA GLN A 193 -11.59 -6.54 9.11
C GLN A 193 -12.65 -5.47 9.40
N GLY A 194 -12.26 -4.20 9.28
CA GLY A 194 -13.18 -3.08 9.44
C GLY A 194 -14.34 -3.15 8.45
N LEU A 195 -14.04 -3.33 7.18
CA LEU A 195 -15.04 -3.39 6.12
C LEU A 195 -15.92 -4.64 6.22
N ILE A 196 -15.33 -5.82 6.56
CA ILE A 196 -16.10 -7.04 6.85
C ILE A 196 -17.10 -6.78 8.00
N ASN A 197 -16.69 -6.13 9.08
CA ASN A 197 -17.58 -5.85 10.20
C ASN A 197 -18.76 -4.96 9.80
N TYR A 198 -18.52 -3.88 9.03
CA TYR A 198 -19.62 -3.00 8.55
C TYR A 198 -20.53 -3.71 7.57
N PHE A 199 -19.98 -4.46 6.64
CA PHE A 199 -20.73 -5.26 5.69
C PHE A 199 -21.58 -6.33 6.40
N SER A 200 -20.97 -7.12 7.29
CA SER A 200 -21.62 -8.20 8.02
C SER A 200 -22.81 -7.69 8.82
N LYS A 201 -22.61 -6.58 9.55
CA LYS A 201 -23.71 -5.99 10.31
C LYS A 201 -24.89 -5.60 9.39
N ALA A 202 -24.61 -4.92 8.29
CA ALA A 202 -25.65 -4.52 7.35
C ALA A 202 -26.33 -5.74 6.68
N ALA A 203 -25.56 -6.78 6.36
CA ALA A 203 -26.06 -8.03 5.78
C ALA A 203 -26.98 -8.79 6.75
N GLU A 204 -26.58 -8.88 8.02
CA GLU A 204 -27.41 -9.50 9.08
C GLU A 204 -28.69 -8.71 9.33
N ASP A 205 -28.63 -7.36 9.35
CA ASP A 205 -29.80 -6.49 9.48
C ASP A 205 -30.80 -6.68 8.32
N LEU A 206 -30.33 -7.12 7.13
CA LEU A 206 -31.14 -7.50 5.96
C LEU A 206 -31.62 -8.97 5.99
N GLY A 207 -31.22 -9.74 7.00
CA GLY A 207 -31.63 -11.14 7.19
C GLY A 207 -30.76 -12.16 6.45
N MET A 208 -29.63 -11.77 5.89
CA MET A 208 -28.67 -12.71 5.29
C MET A 208 -27.88 -13.47 6.35
N LYS A 209 -27.55 -14.74 6.07
CA LYS A 209 -26.57 -15.50 6.84
C LYS A 209 -25.18 -15.03 6.46
N VAL A 210 -24.37 -14.64 7.45
CA VAL A 210 -22.97 -14.25 7.24
C VAL A 210 -22.04 -15.30 7.84
N VAL A 211 -21.06 -15.72 7.06
CA VAL A 211 -19.96 -16.59 7.49
C VAL A 211 -18.66 -15.84 7.24
N THR A 212 -17.81 -15.73 8.26
CA THR A 212 -16.54 -15.03 8.16
C THR A 212 -15.36 -16.00 8.24
N ALA A 213 -14.31 -15.73 7.47
CA ALA A 213 -13.05 -16.43 7.51
C ALA A 213 -11.88 -15.45 7.34
N GLU A 214 -10.76 -15.80 7.92
CA GLU A 214 -9.54 -15.00 7.86
C GLU A 214 -8.39 -15.86 7.34
N PHE A 215 -7.51 -15.24 6.54
CA PHE A 215 -6.30 -15.88 6.05
C PHE A 215 -5.05 -15.14 6.57
N PRO A 216 -3.96 -15.88 6.85
CA PRO A 216 -2.70 -15.26 7.27
C PRO A 216 -2.06 -14.46 6.13
N LYS A 217 -1.27 -13.44 6.50
CA LYS A 217 -0.39 -12.71 5.58
C LYS A 217 0.43 -13.68 4.73
N ASP A 218 0.71 -13.29 3.50
CA ASP A 218 1.47 -14.07 2.49
C ASP A 218 0.77 -15.36 2.03
N THR A 219 -0.54 -15.52 2.29
CA THR A 219 -1.33 -16.61 1.72
C THR A 219 -1.37 -16.52 0.20
N SER A 220 -1.06 -17.62 -0.47
CA SER A 220 -1.11 -17.75 -1.94
C SER A 220 -2.08 -18.81 -2.44
N ASP A 221 -2.57 -19.68 -1.56
CA ASP A 221 -3.54 -20.73 -1.86
C ASP A 221 -4.84 -20.49 -1.09
N PHE A 222 -5.91 -20.17 -1.84
CA PHE A 222 -7.25 -19.91 -1.31
C PHE A 222 -8.20 -21.10 -1.50
N THR A 223 -7.70 -22.26 -1.98
CA THR A 223 -8.52 -23.43 -2.29
C THR A 223 -9.40 -23.89 -1.13
N SER A 224 -8.87 -23.91 0.09
CA SER A 224 -9.61 -24.32 1.27
C SER A 224 -10.73 -23.35 1.63
N TYR A 225 -10.49 -22.05 1.53
CA TYR A 225 -11.48 -21.00 1.79
C TYR A 225 -12.61 -21.01 0.77
N LEU A 226 -12.30 -21.18 -0.51
CA LEU A 226 -13.28 -21.29 -1.59
C LEU A 226 -14.12 -22.57 -1.46
N THR A 227 -13.50 -23.67 -1.03
CA THR A 227 -14.20 -24.91 -0.72
C THR A 227 -15.12 -24.73 0.49
N SER A 228 -14.67 -24.03 1.54
CA SER A 228 -15.49 -23.70 2.71
C SER A 228 -16.71 -22.86 2.31
N ALA A 229 -16.51 -21.80 1.52
CA ALA A 229 -17.59 -20.97 1.02
C ALA A 229 -18.66 -21.79 0.26
N LYS A 230 -18.21 -22.74 -0.58
CA LYS A 230 -19.10 -23.67 -1.28
C LYS A 230 -19.90 -24.57 -0.33
N ASN A 231 -19.23 -25.14 0.69
CA ASN A 231 -19.86 -26.02 1.69
C ASN A 231 -20.87 -25.28 2.56
N GLU A 232 -20.63 -23.99 2.83
CA GLU A 232 -21.57 -23.11 3.53
C GLU A 232 -22.78 -22.70 2.67
N GLY A 233 -22.74 -23.02 1.39
CA GLY A 233 -23.80 -22.63 0.44
C GLY A 233 -23.81 -21.14 0.13
N ALA A 234 -22.65 -20.51 0.12
CA ALA A 234 -22.55 -19.08 -0.13
C ALA A 234 -23.05 -18.71 -1.54
N ASP A 235 -23.93 -17.72 -1.61
CA ASP A 235 -24.37 -17.09 -2.86
C ASP A 235 -23.37 -16.04 -3.32
N VAL A 236 -22.75 -15.36 -2.35
CA VAL A 236 -21.73 -14.33 -2.56
C VAL A 236 -20.51 -14.61 -1.69
N ILE A 237 -19.34 -14.45 -2.27
CA ILE A 237 -18.06 -14.35 -1.54
C ILE A 237 -17.65 -12.89 -1.59
N PHE A 238 -17.68 -12.21 -0.44
CA PHE A 238 -17.22 -10.86 -0.26
C PHE A 238 -15.78 -10.88 0.26
N ALA A 239 -14.84 -10.35 -0.50
CA ALA A 239 -13.42 -10.39 -0.16
C ALA A 239 -12.80 -8.97 -0.21
N PRO A 240 -12.97 -8.16 0.86
CA PRO A 240 -12.36 -6.84 0.94
C PRO A 240 -10.85 -6.97 1.24
N THR A 241 -10.09 -7.34 0.22
CA THR A 241 -8.68 -7.64 0.34
C THR A 241 -7.82 -6.74 -0.52
N SER A 242 -6.53 -6.72 -0.24
CA SER A 242 -5.53 -6.09 -1.10
C SER A 242 -5.59 -6.63 -2.53
N ILE A 243 -5.19 -5.81 -3.51
CA ILE A 243 -5.30 -6.11 -4.96
C ILE A 243 -4.70 -7.48 -5.31
N SER A 244 -3.51 -7.79 -4.79
CA SER A 244 -2.82 -9.07 -5.11
C SER A 244 -3.58 -10.29 -4.59
N TYR A 245 -4.19 -10.21 -3.42
CA TYR A 245 -5.02 -11.30 -2.90
C TYR A 245 -6.34 -11.40 -3.67
N GLY A 246 -6.98 -10.27 -3.97
CA GLY A 246 -8.17 -10.24 -4.81
C GLY A 246 -7.92 -10.93 -6.16
N GLN A 247 -6.79 -10.65 -6.81
CA GLN A 247 -6.40 -11.32 -8.05
C GLN A 247 -6.28 -12.84 -7.88
N LEU A 248 -5.60 -13.31 -6.82
CA LEU A 248 -5.46 -14.74 -6.54
C LEU A 248 -6.78 -15.43 -6.23
N ILE A 249 -7.66 -14.78 -5.45
CA ILE A 249 -9.00 -15.28 -5.12
C ILE A 249 -9.82 -15.45 -6.40
N VAL A 250 -9.82 -14.44 -7.28
CA VAL A 250 -10.55 -14.49 -8.55
C VAL A 250 -9.99 -15.60 -9.46
N ASP A 251 -8.68 -15.66 -9.67
CA ASP A 251 -8.03 -16.69 -10.51
C ASP A 251 -8.35 -18.12 -10.00
N GLN A 252 -8.31 -18.33 -8.68
CA GLN A 252 -8.55 -19.65 -8.08
C GLN A 252 -10.05 -20.01 -8.05
N ALA A 253 -10.93 -19.06 -7.75
CA ALA A 253 -12.38 -19.28 -7.78
C ALA A 253 -12.84 -19.70 -9.18
N VAL A 254 -12.33 -19.03 -10.19
CA VAL A 254 -12.57 -19.40 -11.59
C VAL A 254 -12.04 -20.80 -11.91
N SER A 255 -10.81 -21.09 -11.49
CA SER A 255 -10.17 -22.40 -11.76
C SER A 255 -10.92 -23.56 -11.11
N GLN A 256 -11.53 -23.34 -9.96
CA GLN A 256 -12.33 -24.31 -9.23
C GLN A 256 -13.79 -24.38 -9.65
N GLY A 257 -14.24 -23.46 -10.51
CA GLY A 257 -15.64 -23.39 -10.92
C GLY A 257 -16.56 -23.05 -9.74
N VAL A 258 -16.16 -22.10 -8.90
CA VAL A 258 -16.97 -21.62 -7.77
C VAL A 258 -18.25 -20.97 -8.32
N GLY A 259 -19.42 -21.43 -7.85
CA GLY A 259 -20.71 -20.94 -8.31
C GLY A 259 -21.14 -19.62 -7.65
N ALA A 260 -20.61 -19.29 -6.48
CA ALA A 260 -20.89 -18.04 -5.79
C ALA A 260 -20.41 -16.82 -6.60
N LYS A 261 -21.14 -15.71 -6.49
CA LYS A 261 -20.68 -14.43 -7.05
C LYS A 261 -19.51 -13.91 -6.23
N LEU A 262 -18.45 -13.48 -6.90
CA LEU A 262 -17.35 -12.76 -6.24
C LEU A 262 -17.69 -11.28 -6.16
N MET A 263 -17.57 -10.70 -5.00
CA MET A 263 -17.83 -9.29 -4.75
C MET A 263 -16.61 -8.68 -4.04
N GLY A 264 -16.05 -7.65 -4.65
CA GLY A 264 -14.92 -6.90 -4.11
C GLY A 264 -15.32 -5.51 -3.64
N PRO A 265 -14.46 -4.87 -2.87
CA PRO A 265 -14.56 -3.50 -2.42
C PRO A 265 -13.91 -2.54 -3.43
N ASP A 266 -13.71 -1.28 -3.02
CA ASP A 266 -12.99 -0.25 -3.80
C ASP A 266 -11.56 -0.67 -4.22
N THR A 267 -10.84 -1.46 -3.40
CA THR A 267 -9.51 -1.97 -3.75
C THR A 267 -9.50 -2.89 -4.98
N TRP A 268 -10.67 -3.43 -5.39
CA TRP A 268 -10.77 -4.27 -6.58
C TRP A 268 -10.93 -3.46 -7.87
N ASP A 269 -10.99 -2.15 -7.83
CA ASP A 269 -10.92 -1.29 -9.01
C ASP A 269 -9.48 -1.28 -9.58
N SER A 270 -9.12 -2.39 -10.22
CA SER A 270 -7.79 -2.64 -10.76
C SER A 270 -7.85 -3.50 -12.02
N ASN A 271 -7.06 -3.13 -13.03
CA ASN A 271 -6.89 -3.95 -14.23
C ASN A 271 -6.42 -5.37 -13.92
N LEU A 272 -5.67 -5.59 -12.83
CA LEU A 272 -5.23 -6.92 -12.41
C LEU A 272 -6.40 -7.83 -12.05
N ILE A 273 -7.43 -7.30 -11.39
CA ILE A 273 -8.66 -8.02 -11.06
C ILE A 273 -9.47 -8.30 -12.32
N LEU A 274 -9.62 -7.30 -13.19
CA LEU A 274 -10.31 -7.44 -14.47
C LEU A 274 -9.66 -8.50 -15.34
N ASP A 275 -8.34 -8.48 -15.47
CA ASP A 275 -7.59 -9.46 -16.26
C ASP A 275 -7.72 -10.89 -15.69
N ALA A 276 -7.74 -11.04 -14.37
CA ALA A 276 -7.99 -12.32 -13.70
C ALA A 276 -9.39 -12.85 -14.06
N ALA A 277 -10.41 -12.00 -13.97
CA ALA A 277 -11.80 -12.35 -14.32
C ALA A 277 -11.95 -12.70 -15.81
N LEU A 278 -11.32 -11.96 -16.72
CA LEU A 278 -11.42 -12.15 -18.17
C LEU A 278 -10.70 -13.41 -18.67
N LYS A 279 -9.60 -13.83 -18.04
CA LYS A 279 -8.93 -15.10 -18.36
C LYS A 279 -9.88 -16.29 -18.28
N SER A 280 -10.93 -16.21 -17.46
CA SER A 280 -11.94 -17.24 -17.27
C SER A 280 -12.88 -17.39 -18.44
N THR A 281 -13.15 -16.30 -19.17
CA THR A 281 -14.10 -16.28 -20.29
C THR A 281 -13.46 -16.66 -21.64
N SER A 282 -12.12 -16.70 -21.71
CA SER A 282 -11.42 -17.18 -22.89
C SER A 282 -11.51 -18.71 -23.00
N PRO A 283 -11.99 -19.28 -24.13
CA PRO A 283 -11.96 -20.72 -24.32
C PRO A 283 -10.52 -21.19 -24.16
N ARG A 284 -10.25 -22.03 -23.16
CA ARG A 284 -8.92 -22.66 -23.00
C ARG A 284 -8.54 -23.31 -24.32
N SER A 285 -7.61 -22.71 -25.04
CA SER A 285 -6.98 -23.37 -26.18
C SER A 285 -6.22 -24.57 -25.61
N THR A 286 -6.86 -25.74 -25.62
CA THR A 286 -6.19 -26.97 -25.24
C THR A 286 -4.97 -27.11 -26.16
N PRO A 287 -3.78 -27.47 -25.66
CA PRO A 287 -2.56 -27.63 -26.48
C PRO A 287 -2.72 -28.60 -27.66
N ARG A 288 -3.79 -29.42 -27.64
CA ARG A 288 -4.13 -30.36 -28.71
C ARG A 288 -4.62 -29.71 -30.03
N ALA A 289 -5.16 -28.48 -29.99
CA ALA A 289 -5.66 -27.80 -31.18
C ALA A 289 -4.52 -27.18 -32.03
N ALA A 290 -3.48 -26.63 -31.35
CA ALA A 290 -2.33 -26.02 -32.02
C ALA A 290 -1.48 -27.07 -32.81
N THR A 291 -1.28 -28.24 -32.22
CA THR A 291 -0.49 -29.33 -32.87
C THR A 291 -1.21 -29.92 -34.08
N ARG A 292 -2.54 -29.88 -34.14
CA ARG A 292 -3.31 -30.37 -35.29
C ARG A 292 -3.33 -29.39 -36.47
N ARG A 293 -3.27 -28.07 -36.22
CA ARG A 293 -3.16 -27.07 -37.29
C ARG A 293 -1.79 -27.06 -37.93
N LEU A 294 -0.71 -27.22 -37.18
CA LEU A 294 0.66 -27.29 -37.72
C LEU A 294 0.89 -28.57 -38.54
N LYS A 295 0.32 -29.72 -38.13
CA LYS A 295 0.41 -30.97 -38.94
C LYS A 295 -0.44 -30.96 -40.19
N ARG A 296 -1.45 -30.08 -40.32
CA ARG A 296 -2.25 -29.95 -41.56
C ARG A 296 -1.59 -29.01 -42.56
N ALA A 297 -0.86 -27.99 -42.09
CA ALA A 297 -0.11 -27.07 -42.95
C ALA A 297 1.16 -27.71 -43.57
N SER A 298 1.75 -28.72 -42.92
CA SER A 298 2.94 -29.44 -43.43
C SER A 298 2.63 -30.62 -44.40
N ARG A 299 1.33 -30.88 -44.71
CA ARG A 299 0.90 -31.94 -45.64
C ARG A 299 0.31 -31.42 -46.96
N SER A 300 0.29 -30.09 -47.14
CA SER A 300 -0.20 -29.43 -48.36
C SER A 300 0.85 -28.54 -49.03
N GLY A 301 2.13 -28.88 -48.86
CA GLY A 301 3.27 -28.32 -49.60
C GLY A 301 4.03 -29.40 -50.34
#